data_055f1bc6d4755bba1c6c7340d19d669b
#
_entry.id   055f1bc6d4755bba1c6c7340d19d669b
#
_cell.length_a   1.000
_cell.length_b   1.000
_cell.length_c   1.000
_cell.angle_alpha   90.00
_cell.angle_beta   90.00
_cell.angle_gamma   90.00
#
_symmetry.space_group_name_H-M   'P 1'
#
loop_
_entity.id
_entity.type
_entity.pdbx_description
1 polymer ?
#
loop_
_entity_poly.entity_id
_entity_poly.type
_entity_poly.pdbx_seq_one_letter_code
_entity_poly.pdbx_strand_id
1 'polypeptide(L)'
;MRILVDSAQMKQCDRNTIEHFGIPSLVLMERAALGVTEEIERRLGAYRAKADLGGSGWARPRAYTALVACGFGNNGGDGLAVARMLWQKGYAVTVVMPPEMKRMSEETKVQRGILEKYQIPLCSQMPEGEFDVVVDALFGIGLTRELTGEYREYVKEMNGKQGLKVAVDIPSGIHGDTGAVMGIGFQADVTVTFAFAKPGLMLFPGAGYAGEVKVWEIGIDRHSFLTEEPDLFCLEPEDMAGIPARRTRTNKGSYGKVLTIAGQKNMAGAAFLSAKASYLTGAGLVKVMTPEENRVILQQLLPEAILETYA
;
A
#
# COMPACT_ATOMS: atom_id res chain seq x y z
N MET A 1 -11.57 -5.19 9.89
CA MET A 1 -11.12 -3.79 9.61
C MET A 1 -9.64 -3.71 9.78
N ARG A 2 -8.96 -3.17 8.80
CA ARG A 2 -7.53 -2.89 8.82
C ARG A 2 -7.30 -1.49 9.39
N ILE A 3 -6.42 -1.38 10.37
CA ILE A 3 -6.00 -0.09 10.92
C ILE A 3 -5.15 0.64 9.87
N LEU A 4 -5.43 1.91 9.67
CA LEU A 4 -4.59 2.83 8.92
C LEU A 4 -3.97 3.83 9.88
N VAL A 5 -2.71 4.18 9.66
CA VAL A 5 -2.01 5.17 10.49
C VAL A 5 -1.39 6.24 9.62
N ASP A 6 -1.52 7.49 10.00
CA ASP A 6 -0.79 8.57 9.37
C ASP A 6 0.69 8.57 9.76
N SER A 7 1.46 9.43 9.11
CA SER A 7 2.91 9.53 9.33
C SER A 7 3.27 9.95 10.76
N ALA A 8 2.43 10.72 11.44
CA ALA A 8 2.65 11.17 12.81
C ALA A 8 2.39 10.01 13.80
N GLN A 9 1.26 9.33 13.66
CA GLN A 9 0.90 8.16 14.45
C GLN A 9 1.93 7.04 14.27
N MET A 10 2.37 6.77 13.02
CA MET A 10 3.38 5.72 12.78
C MET A 10 4.70 6.04 13.49
N LYS A 11 5.18 7.28 13.42
CA LYS A 11 6.39 7.72 14.14
C LYS A 11 6.23 7.62 15.66
N GLN A 12 5.02 7.86 16.18
CA GLN A 12 4.75 7.70 17.60
C GLN A 12 4.76 6.22 18.00
N CYS A 13 4.13 5.34 17.23
CA CYS A 13 4.16 3.89 17.46
C CYS A 13 5.59 3.34 17.42
N ASP A 14 6.39 3.77 16.45
CA ASP A 14 7.81 3.40 16.34
C ASP A 14 8.59 3.83 17.59
N ARG A 15 8.46 5.10 18.00
CA ARG A 15 9.07 5.63 19.22
C ARG A 15 8.63 4.85 20.47
N ASN A 16 7.34 4.62 20.63
CA ASN A 16 6.81 3.89 21.78
C ASN A 16 7.35 2.46 21.83
N THR A 17 7.50 1.82 20.66
CA THR A 17 8.08 0.47 20.56
C THR A 17 9.54 0.46 20.98
N ILE A 18 10.31 1.47 20.60
CA ILE A 18 11.73 1.57 20.95
C ILE A 18 11.93 2.01 22.40
N GLU A 19 11.29 3.11 22.83
CA GLU A 19 11.55 3.75 24.11
C GLU A 19 10.77 3.11 25.28
N HIS A 20 9.51 2.72 25.05
CA HIS A 20 8.65 2.17 26.12
C HIS A 20 8.78 0.65 26.22
N PHE A 21 8.70 -0.07 25.07
CA PHE A 21 8.83 -1.53 25.06
C PHE A 21 10.28 -2.04 24.96
N GLY A 22 11.24 -1.18 24.63
CA GLY A 22 12.66 -1.49 24.62
C GLY A 22 13.10 -2.34 23.44
N ILE A 23 12.35 -2.40 22.35
CA ILE A 23 12.75 -3.12 21.13
C ILE A 23 13.70 -2.23 20.33
N PRO A 24 14.98 -2.63 20.12
CA PRO A 24 15.93 -1.79 19.40
C PRO A 24 15.51 -1.52 17.94
N SER A 25 15.72 -0.28 17.47
CA SER A 25 15.34 0.13 16.10
C SER A 25 15.95 -0.74 15.00
N LEU A 26 17.18 -1.21 15.19
CA LEU A 26 17.85 -2.17 14.27
C LEU A 26 17.12 -3.51 14.18
N VAL A 27 16.46 -3.96 15.23
CA VAL A 27 15.65 -5.19 15.20
C VAL A 27 14.41 -4.99 14.34
N LEU A 28 13.75 -3.83 14.47
CA LEU A 28 12.60 -3.47 13.62
C LEU A 28 13.03 -3.39 12.15
N MET A 29 14.15 -2.74 11.88
CA MET A 29 14.73 -2.61 10.53
C MET A 29 15.08 -3.98 9.90
N GLU A 30 15.71 -4.89 10.65
CA GLU A 30 16.00 -6.24 10.16
C GLU A 30 14.71 -7.02 9.84
N ARG A 31 13.67 -6.87 10.65
CA ARG A 31 12.37 -7.51 10.39
C ARG A 31 11.66 -6.91 9.19
N ALA A 32 11.76 -5.59 8.99
CA ALA A 32 11.26 -4.90 7.81
C ALA A 32 11.93 -5.42 6.54
N ALA A 33 13.26 -5.46 6.53
CA ALA A 33 14.03 -5.97 5.40
C ALA A 33 13.75 -7.45 5.11
N LEU A 34 13.54 -8.27 6.14
CA LEU A 34 13.15 -9.67 5.98
C LEU A 34 11.84 -9.78 5.21
N GLY A 35 10.80 -9.00 5.59
CA GLY A 35 9.51 -9.02 4.92
C GLY A 35 9.58 -8.63 3.44
N VAL A 36 10.36 -7.59 3.11
CA VAL A 36 10.60 -7.21 1.71
C VAL A 36 11.30 -8.33 0.95
N THR A 37 12.33 -8.92 1.56
CA THR A 37 13.12 -10.00 0.93
C THR A 37 12.25 -11.24 0.68
N GLU A 38 11.43 -11.64 1.65
CA GLU A 38 10.52 -12.78 1.51
C GLU A 38 9.46 -12.55 0.42
N GLU A 39 8.91 -11.34 0.31
CA GLU A 39 7.94 -11.01 -0.73
C GLU A 39 8.59 -11.04 -2.13
N ILE A 40 9.83 -10.56 -2.27
CA ILE A 40 10.60 -10.68 -3.51
C ILE A 40 10.80 -12.16 -3.88
N GLU A 41 11.29 -12.99 -2.95
CA GLU A 41 11.50 -14.43 -3.16
C GLU A 41 10.19 -15.14 -3.55
N ARG A 42 9.10 -14.83 -2.87
CA ARG A 42 7.78 -15.41 -3.17
C ARG A 42 7.35 -15.12 -4.59
N ARG A 43 7.54 -13.89 -5.08
CA ARG A 43 7.16 -13.48 -6.44
C ARG A 43 8.08 -14.06 -7.50
N LEU A 44 9.37 -13.92 -7.34
CA LEU A 44 10.34 -14.44 -8.31
C LEU A 44 10.38 -15.97 -8.31
N GLY A 45 10.20 -16.64 -7.17
CA GLY A 45 10.06 -18.09 -7.09
C GLY A 45 8.84 -18.61 -7.86
N ALA A 46 7.72 -17.91 -7.81
CA ALA A 46 6.54 -18.22 -8.60
C ALA A 46 6.77 -18.05 -10.14
N TYR A 47 7.59 -17.07 -10.53
CA TYR A 47 8.02 -16.92 -11.93
C TYR A 47 8.89 -18.09 -12.39
N ARG A 48 9.85 -18.56 -11.57
CA ARG A 48 10.67 -19.76 -11.88
C ARG A 48 9.83 -21.00 -12.08
N ALA A 49 8.94 -21.29 -11.13
CA ALA A 49 8.09 -22.47 -11.22
C ALA A 49 7.22 -22.50 -12.47
N LYS A 50 6.79 -21.33 -12.98
CA LYS A 50 6.07 -21.22 -14.27
C LYS A 50 6.98 -21.42 -15.48
N ALA A 51 8.22 -20.95 -15.43
CA ALA A 51 9.20 -21.08 -16.51
C ALA A 51 9.71 -22.53 -16.64
N ASP A 52 9.93 -23.22 -15.52
CA ASP A 52 10.41 -24.61 -15.49
C ASP A 52 9.39 -25.63 -16.00
N LEU A 53 8.09 -25.31 -15.99
CA LEU A 53 7.04 -26.13 -16.57
C LEU A 53 7.10 -26.18 -18.12
N GLY A 54 7.92 -25.34 -18.79
CA GLY A 54 8.03 -25.21 -20.24
C GLY A 54 9.35 -25.65 -20.86
N GLY A 55 10.37 -26.06 -20.10
CA GLY A 55 11.73 -26.28 -20.62
C GLY A 55 12.44 -27.52 -20.10
N SER A 56 12.79 -28.43 -21.02
CA SER A 56 13.75 -29.52 -20.79
C SER A 56 15.17 -28.96 -20.82
N GLY A 57 15.84 -28.79 -19.66
CA GLY A 57 17.25 -28.42 -19.71
C GLY A 57 17.93 -28.28 -18.35
N TRP A 58 19.02 -29.06 -18.15
CA TRP A 58 19.94 -29.08 -17.02
C TRP A 58 20.81 -27.81 -16.85
N ALA A 59 20.41 -26.65 -17.38
CA ALA A 59 21.12 -25.40 -17.16
C ALA A 59 20.87 -24.92 -15.71
N ARG A 60 21.95 -24.68 -14.94
CA ARG A 60 21.85 -24.00 -13.65
C ARG A 60 21.15 -22.65 -13.91
N PRO A 61 20.03 -22.36 -13.23
CA PRO A 61 19.38 -21.07 -13.42
C PRO A 61 20.38 -19.96 -13.09
N ARG A 62 20.48 -18.91 -13.93
CA ARG A 62 21.31 -17.76 -13.65
C ARG A 62 20.91 -17.13 -12.31
N ALA A 63 21.87 -16.55 -11.60
CA ALA A 63 21.54 -15.75 -10.41
C ALA A 63 20.59 -14.59 -10.80
N TYR A 64 19.58 -14.33 -9.98
CA TYR A 64 18.77 -13.13 -10.14
C TYR A 64 19.61 -11.88 -9.93
N THR A 65 19.29 -10.83 -10.65
CA THR A 65 19.90 -9.51 -10.52
C THR A 65 18.98 -8.57 -9.75
N ALA A 66 19.50 -7.83 -8.78
CA ALA A 66 18.74 -6.89 -7.97
C ALA A 66 19.37 -5.50 -7.98
N LEU A 67 18.58 -4.48 -8.27
CA LEU A 67 18.90 -3.08 -8.09
C LEU A 67 18.17 -2.57 -6.85
N VAL A 68 18.91 -2.00 -5.89
CA VAL A 68 18.32 -1.43 -4.67
C VAL A 68 18.71 0.04 -4.56
N ALA A 69 17.75 0.95 -4.69
CA ALA A 69 17.99 2.38 -4.56
C ALA A 69 17.67 2.82 -3.13
N CYS A 70 18.68 3.31 -2.41
CA CYS A 70 18.60 3.65 -0.99
C CYS A 70 18.75 5.15 -0.74
N GLY A 71 17.89 5.70 0.13
CA GLY A 71 18.06 7.04 0.70
C GLY A 71 18.96 7.06 1.93
N PHE A 72 19.02 8.20 2.62
CA PHE A 72 19.84 8.39 3.81
C PHE A 72 19.07 8.23 5.13
N GLY A 73 17.74 8.19 5.09
CA GLY A 73 16.88 7.92 6.24
C GLY A 73 16.71 6.43 6.52
N ASN A 74 15.90 6.09 7.52
CA ASN A 74 15.68 4.70 7.95
C ASN A 74 15.15 3.81 6.81
N ASN A 75 14.32 4.34 5.90
CA ASN A 75 13.89 3.60 4.71
C ASN A 75 15.07 3.13 3.84
N GLY A 76 16.12 3.98 3.71
CA GLY A 76 17.37 3.59 3.06
C GLY A 76 18.12 2.50 3.83
N GLY A 77 18.07 2.55 5.16
CA GLY A 77 18.61 1.50 6.03
C GLY A 77 17.91 0.14 5.81
N ASP A 78 16.58 0.15 5.72
CA ASP A 78 15.78 -1.03 5.35
C ASP A 78 16.25 -1.58 3.98
N GLY A 79 16.41 -0.68 2.99
CA GLY A 79 16.90 -1.05 1.65
C GLY A 79 18.31 -1.66 1.67
N LEU A 80 19.24 -1.12 2.46
CA LEU A 80 20.60 -1.70 2.62
C LEU A 80 20.54 -3.09 3.25
N ALA A 81 19.69 -3.30 4.24
CA ALA A 81 19.47 -4.61 4.83
C ALA A 81 18.84 -5.60 3.83
N VAL A 82 17.88 -5.16 3.02
CA VAL A 82 17.31 -5.95 1.89
C VAL A 82 18.40 -6.34 0.90
N ALA A 83 19.26 -5.40 0.49
CA ALA A 83 20.36 -5.66 -0.43
C ALA A 83 21.29 -6.75 0.10
N ARG A 84 21.66 -6.70 1.39
CA ARG A 84 22.47 -7.73 2.04
C ARG A 84 21.76 -9.08 2.06
N MET A 85 20.48 -9.12 2.42
CA MET A 85 19.72 -10.37 2.50
C MET A 85 19.54 -11.02 1.12
N LEU A 86 19.29 -10.23 0.07
CA LEU A 86 19.24 -10.73 -1.30
C LEU A 86 20.61 -11.27 -1.75
N TRP A 87 21.70 -10.57 -1.43
CA TRP A 87 23.05 -11.04 -1.72
C TRP A 87 23.33 -12.38 -1.04
N GLN A 88 22.97 -12.54 0.24
CA GLN A 88 23.12 -13.79 0.99
C GLN A 88 22.31 -14.96 0.37
N LYS A 89 21.23 -14.64 -0.34
CA LYS A 89 20.41 -15.61 -1.10
C LYS A 89 20.94 -15.87 -2.51
N GLY A 90 22.08 -15.29 -2.88
CA GLY A 90 22.76 -15.53 -4.16
C GLY A 90 22.33 -14.63 -5.31
N TYR A 91 21.68 -13.50 -5.02
CA TYR A 91 21.41 -12.48 -6.03
C TYR A 91 22.68 -11.70 -6.37
N ALA A 92 22.83 -11.29 -7.63
CA ALA A 92 23.79 -10.27 -8.04
C ALA A 92 23.19 -8.89 -7.73
N VAL A 93 23.60 -8.30 -6.61
CA VAL A 93 23.02 -7.07 -6.06
C VAL A 93 23.88 -5.85 -6.42
N THR A 94 23.22 -4.78 -6.89
CA THR A 94 23.83 -3.45 -7.03
C THR A 94 23.00 -2.46 -6.20
N VAL A 95 23.67 -1.71 -5.33
CA VAL A 95 23.04 -0.67 -4.51
C VAL A 95 23.35 0.71 -5.10
N VAL A 96 22.33 1.54 -5.23
CA VAL A 96 22.45 2.95 -5.64
C VAL A 96 22.12 3.84 -4.45
N MET A 97 23.02 4.77 -4.14
CA MET A 97 22.79 5.84 -3.16
C MET A 97 23.30 7.18 -3.71
N PRO A 98 22.62 8.31 -3.44
CA PRO A 98 23.12 9.62 -3.81
C PRO A 98 24.51 9.91 -3.21
N PRO A 99 25.33 10.74 -3.86
CA PRO A 99 26.70 11.00 -3.40
C PRO A 99 26.78 11.85 -2.11
N GLU A 100 25.74 12.65 -1.81
CA GLU A 100 25.75 13.55 -0.65
C GLU A 100 25.27 12.88 0.64
N MET A 101 26.16 12.74 1.62
CA MET A 101 25.92 12.05 2.89
C MET A 101 25.54 13.00 4.05
N LYS A 102 24.90 14.12 3.81
CA LYS A 102 24.75 15.18 4.83
C LYS A 102 23.92 14.82 6.07
N ARG A 103 23.06 13.81 6.06
CA ARG A 103 22.23 13.39 7.21
C ARG A 103 21.79 11.92 7.13
N MET A 104 22.74 11.02 7.18
CA MET A 104 22.41 9.59 7.28
C MET A 104 21.98 9.28 8.72
N SER A 105 20.87 8.50 8.88
CA SER A 105 20.46 8.02 10.21
C SER A 105 21.51 7.03 10.77
N GLU A 106 21.54 6.88 12.08
CA GLU A 106 22.53 6.02 12.73
C GLU A 106 22.35 4.56 12.30
N GLU A 107 21.10 4.11 12.19
CA GLU A 107 20.77 2.76 11.72
C GLU A 107 21.24 2.53 10.29
N THR A 108 21.04 3.52 9.41
CA THR A 108 21.50 3.43 8.01
C THR A 108 23.02 3.40 7.91
N LYS A 109 23.74 4.14 8.77
CA LYS A 109 25.21 4.04 8.87
C LYS A 109 25.67 2.64 9.27
N VAL A 110 24.99 2.02 10.24
CA VAL A 110 25.29 0.65 10.66
C VAL A 110 25.09 -0.32 9.50
N GLN A 111 23.94 -0.27 8.82
CA GLN A 111 23.65 -1.17 7.69
C GLN A 111 24.64 -0.96 6.53
N ARG A 112 25.00 0.29 6.24
CA ARG A 112 26.03 0.59 5.24
C ARG A 112 27.39 -0.01 5.61
N GLY A 113 27.83 0.12 6.86
CA GLY A 113 29.07 -0.47 7.33
C GLY A 113 29.07 -2.00 7.26
N ILE A 114 27.90 -2.65 7.44
CA ILE A 114 27.73 -4.09 7.22
C ILE A 114 27.89 -4.41 5.73
N LEU A 115 27.21 -3.66 4.85
CA LEU A 115 27.26 -3.85 3.41
C LEU A 115 28.68 -3.77 2.84
N GLU A 116 29.47 -2.78 3.31
CA GLU A 116 30.86 -2.58 2.94
C GLU A 116 31.73 -3.81 3.30
N LYS A 117 31.48 -4.44 4.46
CA LYS A 117 32.19 -5.67 4.88
C LYS A 117 31.84 -6.88 3.99
N TYR A 118 30.63 -6.93 3.44
CA TYR A 118 30.22 -7.94 2.46
C TYR A 118 30.71 -7.63 1.04
N GLN A 119 31.34 -6.47 0.82
CA GLN A 119 31.83 -6.00 -0.48
C GLN A 119 30.73 -5.95 -1.55
N ILE A 120 29.49 -5.63 -1.14
CA ILE A 120 28.37 -5.47 -2.06
C ILE A 120 28.56 -4.14 -2.82
N PRO A 121 28.48 -4.13 -4.17
CA PRO A 121 28.70 -2.94 -4.96
C PRO A 121 27.73 -1.81 -4.59
N LEU A 122 28.29 -0.62 -4.29
CA LEU A 122 27.55 0.60 -4.01
C LEU A 122 28.03 1.69 -4.99
N CYS A 123 27.11 2.28 -5.73
CA CYS A 123 27.38 3.32 -6.69
C CYS A 123 26.47 4.54 -6.48
N SER A 124 26.87 5.67 -7.05
CA SER A 124 26.07 6.91 -7.01
C SER A 124 25.32 7.20 -8.30
N GLN A 125 25.57 6.44 -9.34
CA GLN A 125 24.88 6.57 -10.61
C GLN A 125 24.03 5.34 -10.86
N MET A 126 22.85 5.54 -11.47
CA MET A 126 21.99 4.44 -11.85
C MET A 126 22.71 3.55 -12.89
N PRO A 127 22.88 2.26 -12.63
CA PRO A 127 23.55 1.36 -13.57
C PRO A 127 22.70 1.16 -14.82
N GLU A 128 23.36 1.00 -15.95
CA GLU A 128 22.71 0.56 -17.20
C GLU A 128 22.25 -0.90 -17.11
N GLY A 129 21.36 -1.31 -18.02
CA GLY A 129 20.87 -2.67 -18.13
C GLY A 129 19.57 -2.93 -17.36
N GLU A 130 19.13 -4.19 -17.45
CA GLU A 130 17.89 -4.67 -16.86
C GLU A 130 18.16 -5.50 -15.60
N PHE A 131 17.20 -5.49 -14.70
CA PHE A 131 17.25 -6.22 -13.42
C PHE A 131 16.01 -7.11 -13.27
N ASP A 132 16.16 -8.24 -12.60
CA ASP A 132 15.02 -9.10 -12.28
C ASP A 132 14.14 -8.47 -11.20
N VAL A 133 14.75 -7.66 -10.30
CA VAL A 133 14.02 -6.86 -9.30
C VAL A 133 14.64 -5.47 -9.13
N VAL A 134 13.78 -4.47 -9.01
CA VAL A 134 14.12 -3.07 -8.72
C VAL A 134 13.45 -2.70 -7.40
N VAL A 135 14.24 -2.40 -6.38
CA VAL A 135 13.77 -2.07 -5.04
C VAL A 135 13.93 -0.57 -4.80
N ASP A 136 12.83 0.09 -4.49
CA ASP A 136 12.78 1.49 -4.08
C ASP A 136 12.78 1.60 -2.56
N ALA A 137 13.88 2.09 -2.03
CA ALA A 137 14.07 2.42 -0.63
C ALA A 137 14.65 3.85 -0.45
N LEU A 138 14.28 4.77 -1.35
CA LEU A 138 14.75 6.16 -1.26
C LEU A 138 14.04 6.93 -0.14
N PHE A 139 12.71 6.89 -0.11
CA PHE A 139 11.89 7.61 0.85
C PHE A 139 10.70 6.76 1.33
N GLY A 140 10.44 6.76 2.64
CA GLY A 140 9.22 6.24 3.26
C GLY A 140 8.29 7.37 3.72
N ILE A 141 7.61 7.20 4.85
CA ILE A 141 6.64 8.15 5.44
C ILE A 141 7.18 9.57 5.71
N GLY A 142 8.48 9.79 5.64
CA GLY A 142 9.11 11.07 5.95
C GLY A 142 9.09 12.10 4.82
N LEU A 143 8.57 11.76 3.63
CA LEU A 143 8.56 12.65 2.48
C LEU A 143 7.46 13.72 2.62
N THR A 144 7.89 15.00 2.71
CA THR A 144 6.98 16.15 2.88
C THR A 144 7.15 17.22 1.80
N ARG A 145 8.01 16.98 0.81
CA ARG A 145 8.30 17.94 -0.27
C ARG A 145 8.47 17.20 -1.60
N GLU A 146 8.31 17.92 -2.68
CA GLU A 146 8.50 17.37 -4.03
C GLU A 146 9.92 16.84 -4.24
N LEU A 147 9.99 15.72 -4.95
CA LEU A 147 11.26 15.15 -5.39
C LEU A 147 11.83 15.99 -6.55
N THR A 148 13.05 16.46 -6.35
CA THR A 148 13.79 17.27 -7.33
C THR A 148 15.23 16.76 -7.49
N GLY A 149 15.95 17.25 -8.49
CA GLY A 149 17.35 16.90 -8.71
C GLY A 149 17.56 15.39 -8.92
N GLU A 150 18.64 14.87 -8.34
CA GLU A 150 19.05 13.46 -8.51
C GLU A 150 17.97 12.44 -8.09
N TYR A 151 17.23 12.71 -7.00
CA TYR A 151 16.17 11.80 -6.56
C TYR A 151 15.06 11.68 -7.58
N ARG A 152 14.71 12.77 -8.27
CA ARG A 152 13.74 12.75 -9.37
C ARG A 152 14.24 11.89 -10.52
N GLU A 153 15.50 12.02 -10.90
CA GLU A 153 16.09 11.21 -11.97
C GLU A 153 16.21 9.74 -11.57
N TYR A 154 16.57 9.42 -10.32
CA TYR A 154 16.56 8.02 -9.85
C TYR A 154 15.18 7.37 -9.97
N VAL A 155 14.13 8.03 -9.50
CA VAL A 155 12.76 7.51 -9.62
C VAL A 155 12.36 7.33 -11.09
N LYS A 156 12.71 8.30 -11.96
CA LYS A 156 12.45 8.23 -13.40
C LYS A 156 13.16 7.04 -14.05
N GLU A 157 14.43 6.85 -13.76
CA GLU A 157 15.23 5.75 -14.29
C GLU A 157 14.75 4.38 -13.78
N MET A 158 14.45 4.26 -12.47
CA MET A 158 13.85 3.05 -11.92
C MET A 158 12.51 2.69 -12.56
N ASN A 159 11.66 3.68 -12.83
CA ASN A 159 10.39 3.46 -13.52
C ASN A 159 10.59 2.93 -14.94
N GLY A 160 11.66 3.35 -15.61
CA GLY A 160 12.02 2.91 -16.97
C GLY A 160 12.57 1.49 -17.06
N LYS A 161 13.08 0.94 -15.94
CA LYS A 161 13.65 -0.42 -15.95
C LYS A 161 12.57 -1.49 -15.98
N GLN A 162 12.91 -2.63 -16.62
CA GLN A 162 12.10 -3.84 -16.56
C GLN A 162 12.32 -4.57 -15.22
N GLY A 163 11.54 -5.62 -14.96
CA GLY A 163 11.62 -6.46 -13.77
C GLY A 163 10.58 -6.14 -12.72
N LEU A 164 10.57 -6.90 -11.63
CA LEU A 164 9.66 -6.73 -10.50
C LEU A 164 10.01 -5.44 -9.75
N LYS A 165 9.06 -4.53 -9.63
CA LYS A 165 9.21 -3.25 -8.93
C LYS A 165 8.64 -3.33 -7.52
N VAL A 166 9.49 -3.17 -6.52
CA VAL A 166 9.15 -3.32 -5.10
C VAL A 166 9.41 -2.01 -4.37
N ALA A 167 8.40 -1.45 -3.72
CA ALA A 167 8.57 -0.30 -2.84
C ALA A 167 8.69 -0.76 -1.37
N VAL A 168 9.65 -0.17 -0.67
CA VAL A 168 9.86 -0.34 0.76
C VAL A 168 9.06 0.73 1.50
N ASP A 169 8.11 0.32 2.30
CA ASP A 169 7.17 1.11 3.10
C ASP A 169 6.17 1.93 2.26
N ILE A 170 6.62 2.88 1.46
CA ILE A 170 5.79 3.73 0.58
C ILE A 170 6.57 3.97 -0.71
N PRO A 171 5.94 3.92 -1.90
CA PRO A 171 6.63 4.30 -3.13
C PRO A 171 7.19 5.72 -3.04
N SER A 172 8.46 5.88 -3.34
CA SER A 172 9.12 7.20 -3.29
C SER A 172 8.40 8.21 -4.18
N GLY A 173 8.14 9.38 -3.62
CA GLY A 173 7.36 10.42 -4.27
C GLY A 173 5.86 10.38 -4.00
N ILE A 174 5.37 9.44 -3.19
CA ILE A 174 3.98 9.41 -2.72
C ILE A 174 3.92 9.90 -1.28
N HIS A 175 3.01 10.83 -1.00
CA HIS A 175 2.78 11.33 0.35
C HIS A 175 2.00 10.30 1.18
N GLY A 176 2.55 9.89 2.33
CA GLY A 176 2.03 8.80 3.15
C GLY A 176 0.61 8.98 3.66
N ASP A 177 0.19 10.21 3.92
CA ASP A 177 -1.12 10.50 4.51
C ASP A 177 -2.19 10.80 3.47
N THR A 178 -1.82 11.43 2.34
CA THR A 178 -2.79 11.93 1.36
C THR A 178 -2.80 11.18 0.04
N GLY A 179 -1.76 10.41 -0.26
CA GLY A 179 -1.57 9.78 -1.56
C GLY A 179 -1.19 10.76 -2.69
N ALA A 180 -0.91 12.02 -2.37
CA ALA A 180 -0.48 12.99 -3.37
C ALA A 180 0.87 12.62 -3.98
N VAL A 181 1.02 12.85 -5.29
CA VAL A 181 2.30 12.66 -5.98
C VAL A 181 3.16 13.89 -5.78
N MET A 182 4.32 13.71 -5.15
CA MET A 182 5.27 14.75 -4.81
C MET A 182 6.28 14.96 -5.96
N GLY A 183 5.80 15.48 -7.07
CA GLY A 183 6.56 15.75 -8.30
C GLY A 183 6.71 14.57 -9.23
N ILE A 184 7.16 13.41 -8.74
CA ILE A 184 7.23 12.13 -9.44
C ILE A 184 7.01 11.00 -8.43
N GLY A 185 6.37 9.91 -8.83
CA GLY A 185 6.17 8.71 -8.00
C GLY A 185 6.83 7.48 -8.60
N PHE A 186 7.41 6.62 -7.77
CA PHE A 186 7.84 5.29 -8.17
C PHE A 186 6.61 4.41 -8.41
N GLN A 187 6.57 3.74 -9.56
CA GLN A 187 5.47 2.86 -9.94
C GLN A 187 5.79 1.44 -9.51
N ALA A 188 5.31 1.03 -8.34
CA ALA A 188 5.54 -0.29 -7.80
C ALA A 188 4.55 -1.34 -8.32
N ASP A 189 5.00 -2.59 -8.45
CA ASP A 189 4.13 -3.77 -8.61
C ASP A 189 3.62 -4.24 -7.24
N VAL A 190 4.46 -4.04 -6.21
CA VAL A 190 4.14 -4.33 -4.83
C VAL A 190 4.80 -3.33 -3.90
N THR A 191 4.06 -2.91 -2.89
CA THR A 191 4.57 -2.14 -1.75
C THR A 191 4.50 -3.01 -0.50
N VAL A 192 5.65 -3.23 0.15
CA VAL A 192 5.72 -3.87 1.46
C VAL A 192 5.81 -2.77 2.51
N THR A 193 4.70 -2.51 3.18
CA THR A 193 4.59 -1.50 4.23
C THR A 193 4.60 -2.15 5.61
N PHE A 194 5.06 -1.44 6.62
CA PHE A 194 5.39 -2.02 7.92
C PHE A 194 4.37 -1.69 8.99
N ALA A 195 4.08 -2.67 9.85
CA ALA A 195 3.17 -2.64 10.98
C ALA A 195 1.71 -2.32 10.58
N PHE A 196 1.47 -1.14 10.06
CA PHE A 196 0.15 -0.66 9.64
C PHE A 196 0.19 -0.08 8.23
N ALA A 197 -0.92 -0.19 7.51
CA ALA A 197 -1.06 0.48 6.22
C ALA A 197 -1.21 2.00 6.42
N LYS A 198 -0.75 2.77 5.43
CA LYS A 198 -0.83 4.24 5.44
C LYS A 198 -1.96 4.69 4.52
N PRO A 199 -2.68 5.77 4.86
CA PRO A 199 -3.79 6.27 4.03
C PRO A 199 -3.38 6.52 2.58
N GLY A 200 -2.18 7.05 2.36
CA GLY A 200 -1.66 7.36 1.03
C GLY A 200 -1.48 6.17 0.11
N LEU A 201 -1.40 4.94 0.65
CA LEU A 201 -1.37 3.70 -0.13
C LEU A 201 -2.76 3.26 -0.59
N MET A 202 -3.83 3.80 0.03
CA MET A 202 -5.23 3.45 -0.23
C MET A 202 -5.97 4.56 -1.00
N LEU A 203 -5.48 5.80 -0.94
CA LEU A 203 -6.07 6.97 -1.58
C LEU A 203 -5.44 7.23 -2.93
N PHE A 204 -6.25 7.56 -3.94
CA PHE A 204 -5.75 8.02 -5.23
C PHE A 204 -5.24 9.47 -5.15
N PRO A 205 -4.17 9.79 -5.89
CA PRO A 205 -3.47 8.97 -6.90
C PRO A 205 -2.50 7.92 -6.34
N GLY A 206 -2.06 8.00 -5.09
CA GLY A 206 -1.04 7.14 -4.47
C GLY A 206 -1.33 5.63 -4.59
N ALA A 207 -2.59 5.22 -4.41
CA ALA A 207 -3.01 3.83 -4.58
C ALA A 207 -2.68 3.28 -5.98
N GLY A 208 -2.66 4.15 -7.02
CA GLY A 208 -2.28 3.79 -8.37
C GLY A 208 -0.77 3.53 -8.54
N TYR A 209 0.06 4.00 -7.62
CA TYR A 209 1.51 3.81 -7.61
C TYR A 209 1.95 2.65 -6.70
N ALA A 210 1.12 2.29 -5.71
CA ALA A 210 1.48 1.32 -4.68
C ALA A 210 1.49 -0.14 -5.17
N GLY A 211 0.81 -0.45 -6.26
CA GLY A 211 0.61 -1.83 -6.68
C GLY A 211 -0.15 -2.64 -5.63
N GLU A 212 0.23 -3.89 -5.43
CA GLU A 212 -0.33 -4.71 -4.36
C GLU A 212 0.29 -4.32 -3.01
N VAL A 213 -0.52 -3.87 -2.05
CA VAL A 213 -0.03 -3.46 -0.72
C VAL A 213 0.01 -4.65 0.22
N LYS A 214 1.21 -4.96 0.73
CA LYS A 214 1.45 -5.97 1.77
C LYS A 214 1.83 -5.30 3.07
N VAL A 215 1.07 -5.54 4.12
CA VAL A 215 1.43 -5.11 5.47
C VAL A 215 2.26 -6.22 6.12
N TRP A 216 3.46 -5.88 6.56
CA TRP A 216 4.38 -6.81 7.21
C TRP A 216 4.55 -6.48 8.69
N GLU A 217 4.46 -7.51 9.54
CA GLU A 217 4.62 -7.37 10.98
C GLU A 217 6.11 -7.28 11.36
N ILE A 218 6.51 -6.14 11.91
CA ILE A 218 7.91 -5.89 12.29
C ILE A 218 8.15 -5.92 13.81
N GLY A 219 7.08 -6.05 14.59
CA GLY A 219 7.13 -6.02 16.07
C GLY A 219 6.53 -4.74 16.65
N ILE A 220 5.96 -3.90 15.80
CA ILE A 220 5.08 -2.80 16.19
C ILE A 220 3.65 -3.31 16.06
N ASP A 221 2.87 -3.27 17.12
CA ASP A 221 1.49 -3.75 17.16
C ASP A 221 0.55 -2.73 17.82
N ARG A 222 -0.70 -3.12 18.11
CA ARG A 222 -1.68 -2.22 18.72
C ARG A 222 -1.28 -1.68 20.09
N HIS A 223 -0.43 -2.39 20.85
CA HIS A 223 0.04 -1.89 22.14
C HIS A 223 0.95 -0.67 21.97
N SER A 224 1.56 -0.50 20.79
CA SER A 224 2.41 0.66 20.49
C SER A 224 1.66 1.99 20.44
N PHE A 225 0.32 1.99 20.37
CA PHE A 225 -0.49 3.21 20.52
C PHE A 225 -0.51 3.73 21.97
N LEU A 226 -0.24 2.88 22.96
CA LEU A 226 -0.35 3.18 24.39
C LEU A 226 -1.78 3.67 24.75
N THR A 227 -1.94 4.98 24.91
CA THR A 227 -3.23 5.63 25.27
C THR A 227 -3.95 6.24 24.06
N GLU A 228 -3.30 6.28 22.90
CA GLU A 228 -3.88 6.84 21.67
C GLU A 228 -4.51 5.72 20.86
N GLU A 229 -5.82 5.74 20.69
CA GLU A 229 -6.51 4.75 19.83
C GLU A 229 -6.43 5.16 18.36
N PRO A 230 -6.27 4.19 17.42
CA PRO A 230 -6.32 4.48 16.00
C PRO A 230 -7.72 4.96 15.60
N ASP A 231 -7.80 5.97 14.77
CA ASP A 231 -9.03 6.63 14.33
C ASP A 231 -9.37 6.40 12.84
N LEU A 232 -8.44 5.82 12.09
CA LEU A 232 -8.61 5.50 10.68
C LEU A 232 -8.64 3.99 10.43
N PHE A 233 -9.63 3.55 9.65
CA PHE A 233 -9.81 2.14 9.31
C PHE A 233 -10.21 1.95 7.86
N CYS A 234 -9.72 0.85 7.26
CA CYS A 234 -10.19 0.36 5.97
C CYS A 234 -11.04 -0.89 6.19
N LEU A 235 -12.22 -0.94 5.56
CA LEU A 235 -13.05 -2.16 5.56
C LEU A 235 -12.41 -3.22 4.67
N GLU A 236 -12.47 -4.46 5.13
CA GLU A 236 -12.01 -5.65 4.41
C GLU A 236 -13.20 -6.60 4.16
N PRO A 237 -13.11 -7.51 3.18
CA PRO A 237 -14.21 -8.46 2.89
C PRO A 237 -14.69 -9.24 4.12
N GLU A 238 -13.78 -9.56 5.05
CA GLU A 238 -14.08 -10.30 6.27
C GLU A 238 -15.02 -9.53 7.23
N ASP A 239 -15.00 -8.20 7.17
CA ASP A 239 -15.87 -7.34 7.99
C ASP A 239 -17.35 -7.49 7.59
N MET A 240 -17.61 -7.94 6.36
CA MET A 240 -18.96 -8.23 5.89
C MET A 240 -19.62 -9.36 6.68
N ALA A 241 -18.84 -10.21 7.34
CA ALA A 241 -19.37 -11.27 8.24
C ALA A 241 -20.10 -10.68 9.46
N GLY A 242 -19.84 -9.40 9.81
CA GLY A 242 -20.56 -8.67 10.85
C GLY A 242 -21.99 -8.25 10.46
N ILE A 243 -22.38 -8.34 9.17
CA ILE A 243 -23.73 -8.03 8.72
C ILE A 243 -24.68 -9.15 9.19
N PRO A 244 -25.70 -8.83 10.02
CA PRO A 244 -26.55 -9.84 10.57
C PRO A 244 -27.40 -10.53 9.50
N ALA A 245 -27.44 -11.85 9.53
CA ALA A 245 -28.30 -12.64 8.65
C ALA A 245 -29.79 -12.34 8.92
N ARG A 246 -30.61 -12.38 7.87
CA ARG A 246 -32.07 -12.22 8.02
C ARG A 246 -32.67 -13.36 8.84
N ARG A 247 -33.49 -13.02 9.81
CA ARG A 247 -34.22 -13.99 10.65
C ARG A 247 -35.42 -14.58 9.88
N THR A 248 -35.78 -15.84 10.15
CA THR A 248 -36.84 -16.56 9.45
C THR A 248 -38.26 -16.00 9.69
N ARG A 249 -38.53 -15.44 10.88
CA ARG A 249 -39.84 -14.87 11.22
C ARG A 249 -39.72 -13.35 11.34
N THR A 250 -39.73 -12.65 10.20
CA THR A 250 -39.66 -11.19 10.13
C THR A 250 -40.51 -10.66 8.99
N ASN A 251 -40.80 -9.37 9.00
CA ASN A 251 -41.46 -8.66 7.92
C ASN A 251 -40.63 -7.45 7.47
N LYS A 252 -41.07 -6.78 6.42
CA LYS A 252 -40.38 -5.60 5.89
C LYS A 252 -40.12 -4.50 6.94
N GLY A 253 -40.97 -4.33 7.95
CA GLY A 253 -40.79 -3.37 9.02
C GLY A 253 -39.62 -3.69 9.96
N SER A 254 -39.18 -4.96 10.02
CA SER A 254 -38.09 -5.40 10.88
C SER A 254 -36.69 -4.96 10.40
N TYR A 255 -36.57 -4.50 9.15
CA TYR A 255 -35.29 -4.18 8.51
C TYR A 255 -35.13 -2.69 8.22
N GLY A 256 -35.87 -1.87 8.96
CA GLY A 256 -35.74 -0.42 8.89
C GLY A 256 -36.39 0.20 7.64
N LYS A 257 -36.33 1.54 7.60
CA LYS A 257 -36.86 2.37 6.52
C LYS A 257 -35.77 3.30 6.05
N VAL A 258 -35.60 3.40 4.74
CA VAL A 258 -34.64 4.31 4.09
C VAL A 258 -35.44 5.38 3.34
N LEU A 259 -35.09 6.64 3.55
CA LEU A 259 -35.53 7.76 2.70
C LEU A 259 -34.38 8.14 1.77
N THR A 260 -34.62 8.01 0.47
CA THR A 260 -33.72 8.46 -0.59
C THR A 260 -34.25 9.75 -1.19
N ILE A 261 -33.55 10.87 -1.03
CA ILE A 261 -33.84 12.15 -1.68
C ILE A 261 -32.86 12.28 -2.84
N ALA A 262 -33.31 12.00 -4.06
CA ALA A 262 -32.41 11.90 -5.21
C ALA A 262 -33.13 12.09 -6.54
N GLY A 263 -32.34 12.34 -7.57
CA GLY A 263 -32.84 12.62 -8.91
C GLY A 263 -33.19 14.09 -9.13
N GLN A 264 -33.18 14.47 -10.37
CA GLN A 264 -33.72 15.76 -10.85
C GLN A 264 -34.41 15.52 -12.19
N LYS A 265 -35.05 16.52 -12.73
CA LYS A 265 -35.67 16.44 -14.06
C LYS A 265 -34.68 15.87 -15.09
N ASN A 266 -35.09 14.85 -15.82
CA ASN A 266 -34.27 14.09 -16.78
C ASN A 266 -33.14 13.25 -16.18
N MET A 267 -33.08 13.07 -14.84
CA MET A 267 -32.06 12.28 -14.15
C MET A 267 -32.69 11.31 -13.12
N ALA A 268 -33.68 10.52 -13.54
CA ALA A 268 -34.32 9.52 -12.69
C ALA A 268 -33.40 8.38 -12.28
N GLY A 269 -32.34 8.12 -13.06
CA GLY A 269 -31.40 7.01 -12.85
C GLY A 269 -30.70 7.04 -11.48
N ALA A 270 -30.31 8.21 -10.98
CA ALA A 270 -29.68 8.36 -9.68
C ALA A 270 -30.62 7.93 -8.53
N ALA A 271 -31.89 8.34 -8.59
CA ALA A 271 -32.90 7.94 -7.63
C ALA A 271 -33.16 6.43 -7.69
N PHE A 272 -33.28 5.86 -8.89
CA PHE A 272 -33.45 4.42 -9.10
C PHE A 272 -32.31 3.61 -8.51
N LEU A 273 -31.06 3.95 -8.88
CA LEU A 273 -29.88 3.18 -8.44
C LEU A 273 -29.69 3.22 -6.92
N SER A 274 -29.88 4.38 -6.30
CA SER A 274 -29.79 4.54 -4.84
C SER A 274 -30.86 3.75 -4.11
N ALA A 275 -32.10 3.83 -4.57
CA ALA A 275 -33.21 3.11 -3.96
C ALA A 275 -33.09 1.59 -4.16
N LYS A 276 -32.70 1.13 -5.35
CA LYS A 276 -32.44 -0.27 -5.65
C LYS A 276 -31.30 -0.83 -4.79
N ALA A 277 -30.20 -0.08 -4.65
CA ALA A 277 -29.09 -0.47 -3.79
C ALA A 277 -29.54 -0.61 -2.33
N SER A 278 -30.39 0.29 -1.83
CA SER A 278 -30.97 0.20 -0.48
C SER A 278 -31.75 -1.09 -0.26
N TYR A 279 -32.53 -1.55 -1.23
CA TYR A 279 -33.20 -2.85 -1.15
C TYR A 279 -32.22 -4.02 -1.21
N LEU A 280 -31.23 -3.97 -2.10
CA LEU A 280 -30.23 -5.02 -2.26
C LEU A 280 -29.36 -5.18 -1.01
N THR A 281 -29.09 -4.11 -0.28
CA THR A 281 -28.38 -4.15 1.01
C THR A 281 -29.27 -4.56 2.19
N GLY A 282 -30.59 -4.74 1.96
CA GLY A 282 -31.47 -5.36 2.92
C GLY A 282 -32.49 -4.44 3.61
N ALA A 283 -32.63 -3.20 3.18
CA ALA A 283 -33.68 -2.31 3.71
C ALA A 283 -35.08 -2.93 3.58
N GLY A 284 -35.90 -2.79 4.61
CA GLY A 284 -37.27 -3.32 4.61
C GLY A 284 -38.26 -2.49 3.83
N LEU A 285 -38.10 -1.15 3.86
CA LEU A 285 -38.90 -0.19 3.12
C LEU A 285 -38.01 0.92 2.58
N VAL A 286 -38.20 1.28 1.33
CA VAL A 286 -37.51 2.43 0.73
C VAL A 286 -38.55 3.43 0.24
N LYS A 287 -38.41 4.67 0.70
CA LYS A 287 -39.19 5.82 0.22
C LYS A 287 -38.27 6.70 -0.61
N VAL A 288 -38.69 7.06 -1.79
CA VAL A 288 -37.93 7.93 -2.70
C VAL A 288 -38.64 9.26 -2.81
N MET A 289 -37.94 10.34 -2.51
CA MET A 289 -38.39 11.70 -2.72
C MET A 289 -37.67 12.29 -3.94
N THR A 290 -38.43 12.68 -4.98
CA THR A 290 -37.90 13.04 -6.29
C THR A 290 -38.83 14.01 -7.02
N PRO A 291 -38.37 14.76 -8.05
CA PRO A 291 -39.28 15.57 -8.89
C PRO A 291 -40.39 14.74 -9.53
N GLU A 292 -41.57 15.35 -9.72
CA GLU A 292 -42.77 14.69 -10.25
C GLU A 292 -42.52 14.02 -11.61
N GLU A 293 -41.67 14.59 -12.45
CA GLU A 293 -41.35 14.05 -13.77
C GLU A 293 -40.72 12.65 -13.73
N ASN A 294 -40.11 12.28 -12.61
CA ASN A 294 -39.49 10.97 -12.44
C ASN A 294 -40.46 9.88 -11.96
N ARG A 295 -41.68 10.23 -11.53
CA ARG A 295 -42.66 9.32 -10.94
C ARG A 295 -42.88 8.08 -11.80
N VAL A 296 -43.29 8.26 -13.03
CA VAL A 296 -43.66 7.15 -13.92
C VAL A 296 -42.45 6.22 -14.15
N ILE A 297 -41.30 6.81 -14.39
CA ILE A 297 -40.05 6.06 -14.63
C ILE A 297 -39.70 5.18 -13.42
N LEU A 298 -39.75 5.75 -12.21
CA LEU A 298 -39.42 5.04 -11.00
C LEU A 298 -40.44 3.97 -10.62
N GLN A 299 -41.72 4.23 -10.81
CA GLN A 299 -42.76 3.23 -10.57
C GLN A 299 -42.65 2.03 -11.51
N GLN A 300 -42.21 2.24 -12.74
CA GLN A 300 -41.94 1.16 -13.68
C GLN A 300 -40.67 0.35 -13.33
N LEU A 301 -39.59 1.03 -12.93
CA LEU A 301 -38.29 0.41 -12.67
C LEU A 301 -38.16 -0.20 -11.27
N LEU A 302 -38.88 0.34 -10.28
CA LEU A 302 -38.83 -0.06 -8.88
C LEU A 302 -40.23 0.05 -8.22
N PRO A 303 -41.20 -0.81 -8.63
CA PRO A 303 -42.57 -0.72 -8.17
C PRO A 303 -42.76 -0.94 -6.67
N GLU A 304 -41.84 -1.58 -6.01
CA GLU A 304 -41.81 -1.79 -4.56
C GLU A 304 -41.45 -0.54 -3.74
N ALA A 305 -40.89 0.49 -4.34
CA ALA A 305 -40.53 1.72 -3.64
C ALA A 305 -41.74 2.64 -3.41
N ILE A 306 -41.81 3.28 -2.26
CA ILE A 306 -42.81 4.30 -1.95
C ILE A 306 -42.32 5.63 -2.54
N LEU A 307 -43.09 6.24 -3.42
CA LEU A 307 -42.74 7.50 -4.03
C LEU A 307 -43.43 8.68 -3.37
N GLU A 308 -42.66 9.71 -3.09
CA GLU A 308 -43.13 11.05 -2.78
C GLU A 308 -42.48 12.03 -3.75
N THR A 309 -43.30 12.85 -4.40
CA THR A 309 -42.82 13.76 -5.45
C THR A 309 -43.05 15.21 -5.06
N TYR A 310 -42.20 16.06 -5.59
CA TYR A 310 -42.28 17.51 -5.46
C TYR A 310 -42.19 18.16 -6.85
N ALA A 311 -42.74 19.39 -6.95
CA ALA A 311 -42.71 20.21 -8.16
C ALA A 311 -41.36 20.91 -8.34
#